data_947aa8c85713245ce6bb74878cd98bdd
#
_entry.id   947aa8c85713245ce6bb74878cd98bdd
#
_cell.length_a   1.000
_cell.length_b   1.000
_cell.length_c   1.000
_cell.angle_alpha   90.00
_cell.angle_beta   90.00
_cell.angle_gamma   90.00
#
_symmetry.space_group_name_H-M   'P 1'
#
loop_
_entity.id
_entity.type
_entity.pdbx_description
1 polymer ?
#
loop_
_entity_poly.entity_id
_entity_poly.type
_entity_poly.pdbx_seq_one_letter_code
_entity_poly.pdbx_strand_id
1 'polypeptide(L)'
;MAKETFDRSKPHLNIGTIGHVDHGKTTLTAAITKVLADAGFSEARSFDQIDNAPEEKERGITINTSHVEYQTANRHYAHVDCPGHADYVKNMVTGAAQMDGAILVVAATDGPMPQTREHILLGRQVGVPRIVCFLNKADMVDDEELLELVEMEVRELLSFYEYDGDNTPVVLGSALGALNGEQKWVDTVLKLMEEVDNWIELPKRDVDKDFLMPVEDVFSITGRGTVATGRIETGVANTGDEIDIIGMGAEKLKSTIAGVEMFRKILDRGEAGDNVGILLRGIEKTDIKRGMVICKQGSVTPHAKFKAEVYILKKEEGGRHTPFHNNYRPQFYVRTTDVTGNINLPDGVEMVMPGDNLTITVELLQPIALNVGLRFAIREGGRTVGAGQVTEILD
;
A
#
# COMPACT_ATOMS: atom_id res chain seq x y z
N MET A 1 -14.44 -21.94 -20.41
CA MET A 1 -13.01 -22.32 -20.41
C MET A 1 -12.60 -22.56 -18.96
N ALA A 2 -11.81 -23.60 -18.67
CA ALA A 2 -11.24 -23.79 -17.34
C ALA A 2 -10.32 -22.60 -17.05
N LYS A 3 -10.35 -22.06 -15.82
CA LYS A 3 -9.39 -21.03 -15.42
C LYS A 3 -8.00 -21.63 -15.32
N GLU A 4 -7.00 -20.84 -15.65
CA GLU A 4 -5.59 -21.21 -15.49
C GLU A 4 -5.23 -21.31 -14.01
N THR A 5 -4.30 -22.21 -13.69
CA THR A 5 -3.69 -22.29 -12.35
C THR A 5 -2.52 -21.32 -12.27
N PHE A 6 -2.36 -20.66 -11.12
CA PHE A 6 -1.24 -19.74 -10.90
C PHE A 6 0.08 -20.52 -10.77
N ASP A 7 1.12 -20.06 -11.47
CA ASP A 7 2.47 -20.64 -11.41
C ASP A 7 3.30 -19.97 -10.30
N ARG A 8 3.77 -20.75 -9.33
CA ARG A 8 4.62 -20.32 -8.22
C ARG A 8 6.11 -20.60 -8.42
N SER A 9 6.56 -20.79 -9.66
CA SER A 9 7.95 -21.10 -9.96
C SER A 9 8.93 -19.97 -9.61
N LYS A 10 8.43 -18.72 -9.57
CA LYS A 10 9.22 -17.53 -9.22
C LYS A 10 8.79 -16.96 -7.85
N PRO A 11 9.75 -16.39 -7.08
CA PRO A 11 9.41 -15.65 -5.86
C PRO A 11 8.43 -14.51 -6.14
N HIS A 12 7.42 -14.37 -5.30
CA HIS A 12 6.40 -13.33 -5.41
C HIS A 12 6.74 -12.10 -4.56
N LEU A 13 6.62 -10.91 -5.17
CA LEU A 13 6.86 -9.63 -4.52
C LEU A 13 5.72 -8.65 -4.84
N ASN A 14 5.28 -7.93 -3.80
CA ASN A 14 4.35 -6.82 -3.97
C ASN A 14 5.13 -5.52 -4.06
N ILE A 15 4.98 -4.81 -5.17
CA ILE A 15 5.60 -3.50 -5.39
C ILE A 15 4.51 -2.50 -5.75
N GLY A 16 4.78 -1.21 -5.62
CA GLY A 16 3.83 -0.22 -6.12
C GLY A 16 4.49 1.10 -6.43
N THR A 17 3.79 1.92 -7.20
CA THR A 17 4.18 3.28 -7.53
C THR A 17 3.61 4.28 -6.53
N ILE A 18 4.48 5.13 -6.00
CA ILE A 18 4.15 6.25 -5.11
C ILE A 18 4.75 7.55 -5.66
N GLY A 19 4.24 8.69 -5.24
CA GLY A 19 4.73 10.01 -5.68
C GLY A 19 3.60 10.98 -5.98
N HIS A 20 3.96 12.20 -6.36
CA HIS A 20 3.02 13.29 -6.58
C HIS A 20 2.03 13.02 -7.73
N VAL A 21 0.88 13.71 -7.74
CA VAL A 21 -0.02 13.73 -8.90
C VAL A 21 0.73 14.25 -10.12
N ASP A 22 0.38 13.77 -11.31
CA ASP A 22 0.99 14.15 -12.61
C ASP A 22 2.49 13.87 -12.79
N HIS A 23 3.15 13.20 -11.84
CA HIS A 23 4.53 12.73 -12.01
C HIS A 23 4.64 11.47 -12.90
N GLY A 24 3.51 10.88 -13.33
CA GLY A 24 3.46 9.81 -14.33
C GLY A 24 3.55 8.40 -13.74
N LYS A 25 3.02 8.16 -12.53
CA LYS A 25 2.97 6.83 -11.89
C LYS A 25 2.25 5.79 -12.75
N THR A 26 1.01 6.05 -13.13
CA THR A 26 0.20 5.16 -13.97
C THR A 26 0.80 4.99 -15.38
N THR A 27 1.41 6.05 -15.93
CA THR A 27 2.15 5.98 -17.19
C THR A 27 3.36 5.04 -17.08
N LEU A 28 4.10 5.11 -15.96
CA LEU A 28 5.22 4.20 -15.71
C LEU A 28 4.74 2.76 -15.51
N THR A 29 3.65 2.56 -14.78
CA THR A 29 3.05 1.22 -14.61
C THR A 29 2.67 0.62 -15.96
N ALA A 30 2.04 1.40 -16.85
CA ALA A 30 1.74 0.96 -18.22
C ALA A 30 3.01 0.69 -19.04
N ALA A 31 4.06 1.53 -18.92
CA ALA A 31 5.33 1.34 -19.60
C ALA A 31 6.03 0.05 -19.14
N ILE A 32 6.07 -0.24 -17.83
CA ILE A 32 6.64 -1.48 -17.28
C ILE A 32 5.93 -2.69 -17.89
N THR A 33 4.59 -2.73 -17.86
CA THR A 33 3.84 -3.88 -18.39
C THR A 33 4.08 -4.08 -19.88
N LYS A 34 4.16 -3.00 -20.68
CA LYS A 34 4.42 -3.06 -22.10
C LYS A 34 5.83 -3.54 -22.41
N VAL A 35 6.85 -2.93 -21.79
CA VAL A 35 8.26 -3.29 -22.01
C VAL A 35 8.51 -4.75 -21.63
N LEU A 36 7.95 -5.22 -20.51
CA LEU A 36 8.07 -6.62 -20.09
C LEU A 36 7.25 -7.57 -20.96
N ALA A 37 6.12 -7.12 -21.55
CA ALA A 37 5.37 -7.92 -22.53
C ALA A 37 6.16 -8.10 -23.83
N ASP A 38 6.78 -7.04 -24.33
CA ASP A 38 7.63 -7.08 -25.52
C ASP A 38 8.86 -7.99 -25.30
N ALA A 39 9.33 -8.10 -24.06
CA ALA A 39 10.37 -9.04 -23.64
C ALA A 39 9.86 -10.48 -23.36
N GLY A 40 8.55 -10.73 -23.48
CA GLY A 40 7.93 -12.06 -23.30
C GLY A 40 7.64 -12.46 -21.85
N PHE A 41 7.64 -11.52 -20.90
CA PHE A 41 7.47 -11.78 -19.47
C PHE A 41 6.08 -11.44 -18.92
N SER A 42 5.23 -10.72 -19.65
CA SER A 42 3.89 -10.32 -19.16
C SER A 42 2.91 -10.06 -20.31
N GLU A 43 1.67 -9.74 -19.95
CA GLU A 43 0.69 -9.12 -20.85
C GLU A 43 0.74 -7.59 -20.68
N ALA A 44 0.76 -6.87 -21.82
CA ALA A 44 0.71 -5.41 -21.80
C ALA A 44 -0.63 -4.91 -21.25
N ARG A 45 -0.59 -3.89 -20.39
CA ARG A 45 -1.77 -3.16 -19.93
C ARG A 45 -1.67 -1.71 -20.36
N SER A 46 -2.72 -1.21 -21.00
CA SER A 46 -2.79 0.20 -21.37
C SER A 46 -3.18 1.07 -20.16
N PHE A 47 -2.89 2.36 -20.24
CA PHE A 47 -3.29 3.35 -19.23
C PHE A 47 -4.78 3.23 -18.87
N ASP A 48 -5.67 3.19 -19.88
CA ASP A 48 -7.13 3.08 -19.70
C ASP A 48 -7.60 1.75 -19.09
N GLN A 49 -6.75 0.73 -19.08
CA GLN A 49 -7.02 -0.56 -18.43
C GLN A 49 -6.57 -0.57 -16.97
N ILE A 50 -5.64 0.31 -16.60
CA ILE A 50 -5.15 0.52 -15.23
C ILE A 50 -6.12 1.46 -14.54
N ASP A 51 -6.29 2.70 -15.02
CA ASP A 51 -7.29 3.67 -14.55
C ASP A 51 -8.61 3.42 -15.27
N ASN A 52 -9.41 2.52 -14.73
CA ASN A 52 -10.58 1.99 -15.43
C ASN A 52 -11.91 2.63 -15.00
N ALA A 53 -11.97 3.27 -13.82
CA ALA A 53 -13.19 3.88 -13.33
C ALA A 53 -13.60 5.09 -14.20
N PRO A 54 -14.93 5.31 -14.45
CA PRO A 54 -15.39 6.44 -15.24
C PRO A 54 -14.88 7.80 -14.71
N GLU A 55 -14.83 7.98 -13.39
CA GLU A 55 -14.35 9.20 -12.76
C GLU A 55 -12.84 9.41 -12.95
N GLU A 56 -12.05 8.35 -12.97
CA GLU A 56 -10.61 8.40 -13.25
C GLU A 56 -10.35 8.86 -14.67
N LYS A 57 -11.12 8.34 -15.64
CA LYS A 57 -11.01 8.73 -17.05
C LYS A 57 -11.46 10.17 -17.29
N GLU A 58 -12.51 10.62 -16.60
CA GLU A 58 -13.00 11.99 -16.71
C GLU A 58 -12.03 13.02 -16.14
N ARG A 59 -11.41 12.69 -15.00
CA ARG A 59 -10.49 13.60 -14.28
C ARG A 59 -9.03 13.45 -14.70
N GLY A 60 -8.66 12.35 -15.36
CA GLY A 60 -7.28 12.03 -15.74
C GLY A 60 -6.36 11.76 -14.54
N ILE A 61 -6.91 11.34 -13.42
CA ILE A 61 -6.16 11.02 -12.18
C ILE A 61 -6.59 9.68 -11.60
N THR A 62 -5.66 8.94 -11.03
CA THR A 62 -5.92 7.69 -10.30
C THR A 62 -6.63 8.02 -8.98
N ILE A 63 -7.77 7.38 -8.74
CA ILE A 63 -8.59 7.52 -7.52
C ILE A 63 -8.45 6.29 -6.64
N ASN A 64 -8.61 5.11 -7.22
CA ASN A 64 -8.51 3.82 -6.53
C ASN A 64 -7.17 3.17 -6.80
N THR A 65 -6.74 2.30 -5.89
CA THR A 65 -5.59 1.43 -6.16
C THR A 65 -5.93 0.46 -7.27
N SER A 66 -5.03 0.32 -8.24
CA SER A 66 -5.13 -0.66 -9.31
C SER A 66 -4.04 -1.70 -9.17
N HIS A 67 -4.40 -2.98 -9.41
CA HIS A 67 -3.45 -4.09 -9.31
C HIS A 67 -3.15 -4.64 -10.69
N VAL A 68 -1.89 -4.67 -11.06
CA VAL A 68 -1.37 -5.30 -12.29
C VAL A 68 -0.36 -6.37 -11.99
N GLU A 69 -0.30 -7.39 -12.85
CA GLU A 69 0.61 -8.53 -12.76
C GLU A 69 1.66 -8.43 -13.87
N TYR A 70 2.92 -8.67 -13.52
CA TYR A 70 4.01 -8.87 -14.48
C TYR A 70 5.15 -9.68 -13.87
N GLN A 71 6.11 -10.04 -14.70
CA GLN A 71 7.28 -10.81 -14.28
C GLN A 71 8.56 -10.20 -14.86
N THR A 72 9.67 -10.46 -14.18
CA THR A 72 11.01 -10.39 -14.73
C THR A 72 11.55 -11.82 -14.98
N ALA A 73 12.79 -11.97 -15.40
CA ALA A 73 13.44 -13.27 -15.43
C ALA A 73 13.48 -13.93 -14.04
N ASN A 74 13.58 -13.12 -12.97
CA ASN A 74 13.89 -13.56 -11.61
C ASN A 74 12.66 -13.65 -10.70
N ARG A 75 11.65 -12.79 -10.90
CA ARG A 75 10.55 -12.60 -9.94
C ARG A 75 9.20 -12.41 -10.61
N HIS A 76 8.15 -12.74 -9.85
CA HIS A 76 6.77 -12.41 -10.16
C HIS A 76 6.34 -11.22 -9.30
N TYR A 77 5.65 -10.24 -9.90
CA TYR A 77 5.23 -9.02 -9.24
C TYR A 77 3.72 -8.84 -9.26
N ALA A 78 3.15 -8.52 -8.10
CA ALA A 78 1.89 -7.81 -7.99
C ALA A 78 2.22 -6.33 -7.82
N HIS A 79 1.81 -5.50 -8.77
CA HIS A 79 2.06 -4.06 -8.75
C HIS A 79 0.80 -3.31 -8.36
N VAL A 80 0.91 -2.47 -7.35
CA VAL A 80 -0.16 -1.60 -6.85
C VAL A 80 0.09 -0.19 -7.35
N ASP A 81 -0.71 0.28 -8.30
CA ASP A 81 -0.68 1.69 -8.73
C ASP A 81 -1.49 2.54 -7.74
N CYS A 82 -0.81 3.47 -7.06
CA CYS A 82 -1.41 4.28 -6.01
C CYS A 82 -1.83 5.67 -6.52
N PRO A 83 -2.98 6.20 -6.02
CA PRO A 83 -3.36 7.57 -6.31
C PRO A 83 -2.32 8.57 -5.79
N GLY A 84 -2.12 9.66 -6.54
CA GLY A 84 -1.19 10.73 -6.18
C GLY A 84 -1.84 11.91 -5.47
N HIS A 85 -3.16 12.09 -5.61
CA HIS A 85 -3.87 13.26 -5.12
C HIS A 85 -4.16 13.17 -3.61
N ALA A 86 -4.02 14.29 -2.90
CA ALA A 86 -4.21 14.39 -1.45
C ALA A 86 -5.58 13.91 -0.96
N ASP A 87 -6.65 14.07 -1.74
CA ASP A 87 -7.99 13.60 -1.37
C ASP A 87 -8.11 12.08 -1.27
N TYR A 88 -7.21 11.35 -1.94
CA TYR A 88 -7.23 9.88 -2.01
C TYR A 88 -6.13 9.20 -1.18
N VAL A 89 -5.53 9.91 -0.25
CA VAL A 89 -4.47 9.40 0.63
C VAL A 89 -4.91 8.12 1.37
N LYS A 90 -6.19 7.98 1.72
CA LYS A 90 -6.71 6.74 2.29
C LYS A 90 -6.44 5.51 1.39
N ASN A 91 -6.68 5.65 0.10
CA ASN A 91 -6.42 4.57 -0.86
C ASN A 91 -4.91 4.36 -1.04
N MET A 92 -4.13 5.43 -1.05
CA MET A 92 -2.66 5.36 -1.08
C MET A 92 -2.12 4.60 0.14
N VAL A 93 -2.55 4.93 1.36
CA VAL A 93 -2.12 4.23 2.60
C VAL A 93 -2.47 2.74 2.55
N THR A 94 -3.68 2.42 2.09
CA THR A 94 -4.11 1.01 1.95
C THR A 94 -3.26 0.26 0.92
N GLY A 95 -2.96 0.88 -0.22
CA GLY A 95 -2.08 0.30 -1.24
C GLY A 95 -0.65 0.13 -0.72
N ALA A 96 -0.10 1.17 -0.09
CA ALA A 96 1.26 1.13 0.45
C ALA A 96 1.44 0.06 1.54
N ALA A 97 0.43 -0.18 2.36
CA ALA A 97 0.46 -1.24 3.37
C ALA A 97 0.59 -2.65 2.80
N GLN A 98 0.31 -2.82 1.51
CA GLN A 98 0.44 -4.10 0.80
C GLN A 98 1.82 -4.30 0.17
N MET A 99 2.67 -3.28 0.10
CA MET A 99 3.93 -3.29 -0.63
C MET A 99 5.07 -3.91 0.19
N ASP A 100 5.89 -4.68 -0.48
CA ASP A 100 7.18 -5.18 0.02
C ASP A 100 8.32 -4.23 -0.37
N GLY A 101 8.07 -3.33 -1.30
CA GLY A 101 8.94 -2.27 -1.76
C GLY A 101 8.16 -1.28 -2.62
N ALA A 102 8.70 -0.09 -2.86
CA ALA A 102 8.03 0.93 -3.67
C ALA A 102 8.95 1.51 -4.75
N ILE A 103 8.34 1.95 -5.86
CA ILE A 103 8.97 2.81 -6.86
C ILE A 103 8.47 4.23 -6.62
N LEU A 104 9.35 5.10 -6.18
CA LEU A 104 9.08 6.53 -6.05
C LEU A 104 9.24 7.20 -7.40
N VAL A 105 8.14 7.75 -7.92
CA VAL A 105 8.14 8.46 -9.20
C VAL A 105 8.18 9.96 -8.96
N VAL A 106 9.21 10.61 -9.46
CA VAL A 106 9.41 12.06 -9.37
C VAL A 106 9.63 12.60 -10.78
N ALA A 107 8.87 13.62 -11.19
CA ALA A 107 9.13 14.29 -12.45
C ALA A 107 10.42 15.11 -12.35
N ALA A 108 11.37 14.88 -13.26
CA ALA A 108 12.64 15.61 -13.29
C ALA A 108 12.46 17.11 -13.55
N THR A 109 11.32 17.50 -14.16
CA THR A 109 10.95 18.91 -14.41
C THR A 109 10.54 19.65 -13.13
N ASP A 110 10.00 18.94 -12.12
CA ASP A 110 9.33 19.55 -10.97
C ASP A 110 10.05 19.29 -9.65
N GLY A 111 10.86 18.21 -9.60
CA GLY A 111 11.50 17.73 -8.37
C GLY A 111 10.50 17.17 -7.34
N PRO A 112 10.93 16.99 -6.08
CA PRO A 112 10.07 16.50 -5.00
C PRO A 112 9.00 17.52 -4.61
N MET A 113 7.74 17.15 -4.80
CA MET A 113 6.55 17.95 -4.53
C MET A 113 5.90 17.55 -3.18
N PRO A 114 4.89 18.30 -2.65
CA PRO A 114 4.31 18.02 -1.34
C PRO A 114 3.81 16.59 -1.14
N GLN A 115 3.11 15.99 -2.11
CA GLN A 115 2.65 14.60 -1.99
C GLN A 115 3.82 13.61 -2.10
N THR A 116 4.94 13.95 -2.75
CA THR A 116 6.14 13.11 -2.73
C THR A 116 6.62 12.91 -1.29
N ARG A 117 6.69 13.99 -0.52
CA ARG A 117 7.07 13.96 0.91
C ARG A 117 6.08 13.15 1.74
N GLU A 118 4.79 13.39 1.56
CA GLU A 118 3.72 12.67 2.28
C GLU A 118 3.75 11.16 1.96
N HIS A 119 3.97 10.77 0.70
CA HIS A 119 4.01 9.37 0.29
C HIS A 119 5.23 8.62 0.83
N ILE A 120 6.40 9.27 0.88
CA ILE A 120 7.60 8.67 1.50
C ILE A 120 7.37 8.46 3.00
N LEU A 121 6.85 9.48 3.69
CA LEU A 121 6.49 9.41 5.10
C LEU A 121 5.50 8.27 5.38
N LEU A 122 4.39 8.22 4.63
CA LEU A 122 3.37 7.19 4.80
C LEU A 122 3.90 5.79 4.48
N GLY A 123 4.70 5.65 3.43
CA GLY A 123 5.39 4.40 3.11
C GLY A 123 6.24 3.91 4.27
N ARG A 124 7.01 4.81 4.90
CA ARG A 124 7.81 4.49 6.09
C ARG A 124 6.95 4.03 7.26
N GLN A 125 5.83 4.70 7.48
CA GLN A 125 4.92 4.40 8.59
C GLN A 125 4.20 3.06 8.43
N VAL A 126 3.74 2.72 7.22
CA VAL A 126 3.09 1.43 6.96
C VAL A 126 4.10 0.29 6.81
N GLY A 127 5.40 0.59 6.84
CA GLY A 127 6.46 -0.40 6.90
C GLY A 127 7.01 -0.84 5.54
N VAL A 128 6.89 -0.03 4.48
CA VAL A 128 7.61 -0.26 3.22
C VAL A 128 9.12 -0.21 3.50
N PRO A 129 9.86 -1.31 3.33
CA PRO A 129 11.24 -1.36 3.83
C PRO A 129 12.24 -0.65 2.93
N ARG A 130 12.04 -0.66 1.61
CA ARG A 130 12.95 -0.09 0.61
C ARG A 130 12.21 0.57 -0.53
N ILE A 131 12.85 1.59 -1.11
CA ILE A 131 12.36 2.36 -2.25
C ILE A 131 13.41 2.32 -3.36
N VAL A 132 12.98 2.27 -4.62
CA VAL A 132 13.76 2.59 -5.81
C VAL A 132 13.17 3.87 -6.40
N CYS A 133 13.99 4.81 -6.85
CA CYS A 133 13.51 6.06 -7.44
C CYS A 133 13.55 6.00 -8.97
N PHE A 134 12.50 6.51 -9.61
CA PHE A 134 12.45 6.76 -11.05
C PHE A 134 12.23 8.25 -11.29
N LEU A 135 13.28 8.95 -11.80
CA LEU A 135 13.19 10.33 -12.25
C LEU A 135 12.59 10.36 -13.66
N ASN A 136 11.28 10.55 -13.69
CA ASN A 136 10.47 10.52 -14.91
C ASN A 136 10.54 11.85 -15.67
N LYS A 137 10.10 11.86 -16.92
CA LYS A 137 10.10 13.02 -17.84
C LYS A 137 11.51 13.59 -18.09
N ALA A 138 12.54 12.76 -18.02
CA ALA A 138 13.91 13.17 -18.30
C ALA A 138 14.12 13.57 -19.77
N ASP A 139 13.21 13.20 -20.67
CA ASP A 139 13.14 13.67 -22.07
C ASP A 139 12.81 15.15 -22.20
N MET A 140 12.29 15.78 -21.16
CA MET A 140 11.89 17.20 -21.15
C MET A 140 12.97 18.11 -20.52
N VAL A 141 14.08 17.54 -20.06
CA VAL A 141 15.16 18.28 -19.36
C VAL A 141 16.48 18.07 -20.11
N ASP A 142 16.99 19.14 -20.69
CA ASP A 142 18.27 19.15 -21.41
C ASP A 142 19.46 19.50 -20.52
N ASP A 143 19.21 20.00 -19.30
CA ASP A 143 20.20 20.47 -18.34
C ASP A 143 20.59 19.33 -17.39
N GLU A 144 21.82 18.80 -17.54
CA GLU A 144 22.34 17.73 -16.70
C GLU A 144 22.54 18.19 -15.23
N GLU A 145 22.89 19.45 -14.99
CA GLU A 145 23.06 19.99 -13.63
C GLU A 145 21.71 20.01 -12.88
N LEU A 146 20.62 20.29 -13.58
CA LEU A 146 19.28 20.24 -13.01
C LEU A 146 18.88 18.80 -12.65
N LEU A 147 19.21 17.83 -13.48
CA LEU A 147 18.94 16.41 -13.19
C LEU A 147 19.70 15.94 -11.96
N GLU A 148 20.99 16.30 -11.83
CA GLU A 148 21.81 15.99 -10.65
C GLU A 148 21.24 16.65 -9.39
N LEU A 149 20.79 17.91 -9.47
CA LEU A 149 20.18 18.62 -8.35
C LEU A 149 18.90 17.92 -7.87
N VAL A 150 18.01 17.53 -8.78
CA VAL A 150 16.76 16.82 -8.44
C VAL A 150 17.08 15.47 -7.81
N GLU A 151 18.09 14.73 -8.33
CA GLU A 151 18.52 13.47 -7.72
C GLU A 151 19.01 13.69 -6.29
N MET A 152 19.81 14.71 -6.06
CA MET A 152 20.34 15.06 -4.73
C MET A 152 19.20 15.39 -3.76
N GLU A 153 18.23 16.21 -4.18
CA GLU A 153 17.05 16.55 -3.36
C GLU A 153 16.23 15.29 -2.98
N VAL A 154 16.06 14.35 -3.91
CA VAL A 154 15.38 13.09 -3.64
C VAL A 154 16.14 12.25 -2.63
N ARG A 155 17.48 12.14 -2.74
CA ARG A 155 18.32 11.40 -1.80
C ARG A 155 18.30 12.00 -0.40
N GLU A 156 18.37 13.33 -0.29
CA GLU A 156 18.24 14.05 0.99
C GLU A 156 16.87 13.81 1.62
N LEU A 157 15.81 13.84 0.81
CA LEU A 157 14.45 13.60 1.28
C LEU A 157 14.24 12.16 1.76
N LEU A 158 14.79 11.16 1.07
CA LEU A 158 14.75 9.77 1.50
C LEU A 158 15.51 9.58 2.82
N SER A 159 16.69 10.17 2.95
CA SER A 159 17.50 10.14 4.18
C SER A 159 16.78 10.83 5.34
N PHE A 160 16.09 11.93 5.09
CA PHE A 160 15.30 12.65 6.09
C PHE A 160 14.18 11.76 6.69
N TYR A 161 13.56 10.90 5.86
CA TYR A 161 12.54 9.93 6.30
C TYR A 161 13.12 8.56 6.65
N GLU A 162 14.42 8.49 6.98
CA GLU A 162 15.11 7.29 7.45
C GLU A 162 15.15 6.12 6.45
N TYR A 163 15.09 6.39 5.16
CA TYR A 163 15.51 5.46 4.13
C TYR A 163 17.00 5.62 3.83
N ASP A 164 17.61 4.61 3.20
CA ASP A 164 19.01 4.69 2.76
C ASP A 164 19.12 5.53 1.47
N GLY A 165 19.04 6.86 1.61
CA GLY A 165 19.03 7.77 0.48
C GLY A 165 20.32 7.74 -0.34
N ASP A 166 21.47 7.52 0.32
CA ASP A 166 22.77 7.50 -0.35
C ASP A 166 22.92 6.32 -1.31
N ASN A 167 22.43 5.14 -0.92
CA ASN A 167 22.54 3.91 -1.70
C ASN A 167 21.28 3.56 -2.51
N THR A 168 20.17 4.26 -2.29
CA THR A 168 18.94 4.03 -3.04
C THR A 168 19.18 4.17 -4.55
N PRO A 169 18.84 3.16 -5.37
CA PRO A 169 18.95 3.27 -6.82
C PRO A 169 18.03 4.38 -7.36
N VAL A 170 18.60 5.24 -8.19
CA VAL A 170 17.89 6.30 -8.91
C VAL A 170 18.09 6.08 -10.42
N VAL A 171 17.00 5.91 -11.14
CA VAL A 171 17.00 5.68 -12.58
C VAL A 171 16.33 6.86 -13.28
N LEU A 172 17.06 7.51 -14.19
CA LEU A 172 16.51 8.55 -15.05
C LEU A 172 15.83 7.93 -16.26
N GLY A 173 14.63 8.40 -16.61
CA GLY A 173 13.90 7.87 -17.74
C GLY A 173 12.70 8.69 -18.19
N SER A 174 12.06 8.22 -19.25
CA SER A 174 10.78 8.73 -19.72
C SER A 174 9.81 7.57 -19.89
N ALA A 175 8.81 7.52 -19.01
CA ALA A 175 7.76 6.50 -19.11
C ALA A 175 6.96 6.63 -20.40
N LEU A 176 6.70 7.86 -20.86
CA LEU A 176 5.99 8.11 -22.13
C LEU A 176 6.83 7.71 -23.34
N GLY A 177 8.12 8.05 -23.35
CA GLY A 177 9.06 7.64 -24.40
C GLY A 177 9.18 6.12 -24.51
N ALA A 178 9.23 5.42 -23.36
CA ALA A 178 9.22 3.96 -23.32
C ALA A 178 7.91 3.35 -23.88
N LEU A 179 6.75 3.94 -23.51
CA LEU A 179 5.46 3.56 -24.09
C LEU A 179 5.40 3.78 -25.61
N ASN A 180 6.05 4.80 -26.12
CA ASN A 180 6.15 5.07 -27.55
C ASN A 180 7.15 4.15 -28.27
N GLY A 181 7.89 3.30 -27.54
CA GLY A 181 8.85 2.37 -28.09
C GLY A 181 10.21 2.97 -28.44
N GLU A 182 10.54 4.13 -27.85
CA GLU A 182 11.87 4.74 -27.98
C GLU A 182 12.91 3.91 -27.22
N GLN A 183 13.83 3.26 -27.94
CA GLN A 183 14.74 2.26 -27.35
C GLN A 183 15.52 2.78 -26.15
N LYS A 184 16.02 4.02 -26.20
CA LYS A 184 16.72 4.66 -25.09
C LYS A 184 15.91 4.58 -23.79
N TRP A 185 14.59 4.84 -23.86
CA TRP A 185 13.72 4.87 -22.70
C TRP A 185 13.19 3.48 -22.31
N VAL A 186 13.03 2.59 -23.29
CA VAL A 186 12.77 1.16 -23.04
C VAL A 186 13.90 0.57 -22.20
N ASP A 187 15.16 0.85 -22.55
CA ASP A 187 16.32 0.38 -21.80
C ASP A 187 16.36 0.91 -20.35
N THR A 188 15.89 2.14 -20.11
CA THR A 188 15.81 2.68 -18.74
C THR A 188 14.73 2.01 -17.90
N VAL A 189 13.59 1.61 -18.48
CA VAL A 189 12.56 0.83 -17.79
C VAL A 189 13.06 -0.58 -17.45
N LEU A 190 13.79 -1.24 -18.37
CA LEU A 190 14.44 -2.51 -18.08
C LEU A 190 15.46 -2.39 -16.94
N LYS A 191 16.28 -1.33 -16.96
CA LYS A 191 17.22 -1.02 -15.87
C LYS A 191 16.49 -0.78 -14.54
N LEU A 192 15.37 -0.05 -14.54
CA LEU A 192 14.55 0.13 -13.34
C LEU A 192 14.15 -1.22 -12.75
N MET A 193 13.67 -2.15 -13.59
CA MET A 193 13.23 -3.47 -13.10
C MET A 193 14.40 -4.34 -12.63
N GLU A 194 15.59 -4.19 -13.23
CA GLU A 194 16.82 -4.80 -12.71
C GLU A 194 17.21 -4.26 -11.33
N GLU A 195 17.14 -2.94 -11.13
CA GLU A 195 17.39 -2.33 -9.83
C GLU A 195 16.36 -2.76 -8.79
N VAL A 196 15.09 -2.88 -9.16
CA VAL A 196 14.03 -3.42 -8.29
C VAL A 196 14.32 -4.87 -7.90
N ASP A 197 14.73 -5.72 -8.86
CA ASP A 197 15.11 -7.12 -8.60
C ASP A 197 16.28 -7.23 -7.62
N ASN A 198 17.25 -6.32 -7.72
CA ASN A 198 18.49 -6.37 -6.93
C ASN A 198 18.35 -5.68 -5.57
N TRP A 199 17.64 -4.52 -5.51
CA TRP A 199 17.57 -3.69 -4.32
C TRP A 199 16.49 -4.09 -3.33
N ILE A 200 15.29 -4.47 -3.82
CA ILE A 200 14.19 -4.87 -2.95
C ILE A 200 14.41 -6.30 -2.48
N GLU A 201 14.57 -6.50 -1.17
CA GLU A 201 14.75 -7.81 -0.58
C GLU A 201 13.46 -8.64 -0.63
N LEU A 202 13.60 -9.96 -0.79
CA LEU A 202 12.47 -10.87 -0.65
C LEU A 202 12.05 -10.90 0.82
N PRO A 203 10.80 -10.56 1.14
CA PRO A 203 10.35 -10.50 2.51
C PRO A 203 10.19 -11.90 3.10
N LYS A 204 10.47 -12.03 4.40
CA LYS A 204 10.13 -13.23 5.13
C LYS A 204 8.61 -13.30 5.32
N ARG A 205 7.99 -14.37 4.85
CA ARG A 205 6.54 -14.58 4.94
C ARG A 205 6.19 -15.38 6.20
N ASP A 206 5.19 -14.89 6.95
CA ASP A 206 4.69 -15.53 8.18
C ASP A 206 3.64 -16.61 7.86
N VAL A 207 4.02 -17.62 7.08
CA VAL A 207 3.11 -18.70 6.64
C VAL A 207 2.71 -19.66 7.76
N ASP A 208 3.49 -19.77 8.83
CA ASP A 208 3.25 -20.66 9.95
C ASP A 208 2.28 -20.09 11.00
N LYS A 209 1.92 -18.81 10.88
CA LYS A 209 0.94 -18.17 11.75
C LYS A 209 -0.50 -18.47 11.31
N ASP A 210 -1.45 -18.16 12.18
CA ASP A 210 -2.88 -18.24 11.82
C ASP A 210 -3.22 -17.30 10.67
N PHE A 211 -4.09 -17.75 9.77
CA PHE A 211 -4.52 -16.97 8.61
C PHE A 211 -5.20 -15.67 9.02
N LEU A 212 -4.75 -14.57 8.39
CA LEU A 212 -5.35 -13.24 8.49
C LEU A 212 -5.21 -12.49 7.18
N MET A 213 -6.32 -11.93 6.69
CA MET A 213 -6.39 -11.08 5.51
C MET A 213 -7.27 -9.85 5.77
N PRO A 214 -6.74 -8.63 5.79
CA PRO A 214 -7.55 -7.41 5.78
C PRO A 214 -8.32 -7.29 4.47
N VAL A 215 -9.61 -6.92 4.56
CA VAL A 215 -10.46 -6.72 3.39
C VAL A 215 -10.19 -5.36 2.78
N GLU A 216 -9.81 -5.34 1.50
CA GLU A 216 -9.57 -4.12 0.72
C GLU A 216 -10.80 -3.73 -0.10
N ASP A 217 -11.39 -4.70 -0.81
CA ASP A 217 -12.59 -4.48 -1.60
C ASP A 217 -13.48 -5.73 -1.62
N VAL A 218 -14.75 -5.54 -2.01
CA VAL A 218 -15.76 -6.61 -2.03
C VAL A 218 -16.56 -6.56 -3.32
N PHE A 219 -16.57 -7.68 -4.02
CA PHE A 219 -17.27 -7.83 -5.28
C PHE A 219 -18.35 -8.92 -5.20
N SER A 220 -19.45 -8.74 -5.92
CA SER A 220 -20.41 -9.78 -6.17
C SER A 220 -20.23 -10.31 -7.58
N ILE A 221 -20.01 -11.62 -7.72
CA ILE A 221 -19.90 -12.30 -9.02
C ILE A 221 -21.17 -13.07 -9.27
N THR A 222 -21.91 -12.69 -10.31
CA THR A 222 -23.19 -13.35 -10.69
C THR A 222 -22.98 -14.86 -10.85
N GLY A 223 -23.77 -15.65 -10.13
CA GLY A 223 -23.75 -17.12 -10.14
C GLY A 223 -22.59 -17.76 -9.37
N ARG A 224 -21.70 -16.96 -8.73
CA ARG A 224 -20.58 -17.49 -7.93
C ARG A 224 -20.63 -17.06 -6.45
N GLY A 225 -21.09 -15.85 -6.16
CA GLY A 225 -21.19 -15.33 -4.79
C GLY A 225 -20.32 -14.08 -4.55
N THR A 226 -20.04 -13.84 -3.29
CA THR A 226 -19.24 -12.69 -2.82
C THR A 226 -17.77 -13.04 -2.79
N VAL A 227 -16.96 -12.15 -3.35
CA VAL A 227 -15.48 -12.21 -3.32
C VAL A 227 -14.98 -11.03 -2.52
N ALA A 228 -14.17 -11.30 -1.50
CA ALA A 228 -13.40 -10.28 -0.79
C ALA A 228 -11.95 -10.31 -1.27
N THR A 229 -11.39 -9.16 -1.59
CA THR A 229 -10.00 -9.02 -1.99
C THR A 229 -9.15 -8.43 -0.87
N GLY A 230 -7.89 -8.78 -0.86
CA GLY A 230 -6.90 -8.25 0.06
C GLY A 230 -5.57 -8.99 -0.06
N ARG A 231 -4.56 -8.46 0.62
CA ARG A 231 -3.28 -9.15 0.82
C ARG A 231 -3.37 -10.04 2.06
N ILE A 232 -2.97 -11.29 1.94
CA ILE A 232 -2.81 -12.16 3.11
C ILE A 232 -1.65 -11.63 3.95
N GLU A 233 -1.95 -11.21 5.19
CA GLU A 233 -0.95 -10.66 6.13
C GLU A 233 -0.14 -11.79 6.77
N THR A 234 -0.83 -12.84 7.23
CA THR A 234 -0.22 -14.01 7.86
C THR A 234 -0.95 -15.30 7.48
N GLY A 235 -0.25 -16.43 7.61
CA GLY A 235 -0.80 -17.77 7.47
C GLY A 235 -1.07 -18.19 6.04
N VAL A 236 -1.92 -19.20 5.92
CA VAL A 236 -2.32 -19.85 4.67
C VAL A 236 -3.83 -19.98 4.62
N ALA A 237 -4.42 -19.72 3.45
CA ALA A 237 -5.85 -19.89 3.15
C ALA A 237 -6.06 -21.03 2.16
N ASN A 238 -6.78 -22.07 2.55
CA ASN A 238 -7.14 -23.18 1.66
C ASN A 238 -8.62 -23.16 1.35
N THR A 239 -8.99 -23.69 0.21
CA THR A 239 -10.39 -23.98 -0.09
C THR A 239 -10.94 -24.99 0.91
N GLY A 240 -12.07 -24.67 1.55
CA GLY A 240 -12.72 -25.48 2.58
C GLY A 240 -12.43 -25.03 4.01
N ASP A 241 -11.47 -24.11 4.22
CA ASP A 241 -11.17 -23.60 5.56
C ASP A 241 -12.36 -22.81 6.13
N GLU A 242 -12.66 -23.05 7.41
CA GLU A 242 -13.62 -22.27 8.19
C GLU A 242 -12.97 -20.98 8.68
N ILE A 243 -13.65 -19.88 8.47
CA ILE A 243 -13.17 -18.53 8.75
C ILE A 243 -14.18 -17.70 9.53
N ASP A 244 -13.64 -16.72 10.25
CA ASP A 244 -14.39 -15.61 10.83
C ASP A 244 -14.15 -14.34 10.01
N ILE A 245 -15.20 -13.50 9.90
CA ILE A 245 -15.13 -12.15 9.35
C ILE A 245 -15.51 -11.20 10.47
N ILE A 246 -14.61 -10.28 10.82
CA ILE A 246 -14.73 -9.46 12.02
C ILE A 246 -14.29 -8.01 11.77
N GLY A 247 -14.74 -7.12 12.65
CA GLY A 247 -14.32 -5.71 12.71
C GLY A 247 -15.41 -4.73 12.33
N MET A 248 -15.09 -3.43 12.45
CA MET A 248 -15.97 -2.31 12.13
C MET A 248 -17.29 -2.28 12.94
N GLY A 249 -17.25 -2.78 14.20
CA GLY A 249 -18.42 -2.81 15.08
C GLY A 249 -19.56 -3.75 14.62
N ALA A 250 -19.34 -4.54 13.58
CA ALA A 250 -20.32 -5.51 13.11
C ALA A 250 -20.28 -6.80 13.95
N GLU A 251 -21.39 -7.53 13.93
CA GLU A 251 -21.42 -8.88 14.49
C GLU A 251 -20.44 -9.78 13.74
N LYS A 252 -19.82 -10.70 14.47
CA LYS A 252 -18.92 -11.70 13.91
C LYS A 252 -19.66 -12.64 12.98
N LEU A 253 -19.23 -12.72 11.74
CA LEU A 253 -19.75 -13.62 10.74
C LEU A 253 -18.86 -14.86 10.61
N LYS A 254 -19.45 -15.98 10.32
CA LYS A 254 -18.77 -17.23 10.00
C LYS A 254 -19.00 -17.61 8.55
N SER A 255 -17.96 -18.09 7.89
CA SER A 255 -18.04 -18.53 6.51
C SER A 255 -17.03 -19.65 6.24
N THR A 256 -17.04 -20.13 5.01
CA THR A 256 -16.07 -21.10 4.49
C THR A 256 -15.49 -20.54 3.21
N ILE A 257 -14.19 -20.72 3.00
CA ILE A 257 -13.50 -20.38 1.77
C ILE A 257 -13.95 -21.33 0.67
N ALA A 258 -14.68 -20.82 -0.33
CA ALA A 258 -15.15 -21.62 -1.47
C ALA A 258 -14.11 -21.67 -2.62
N GLY A 259 -13.14 -20.78 -2.61
CA GLY A 259 -12.04 -20.73 -3.58
C GLY A 259 -11.13 -19.54 -3.35
N VAL A 260 -9.90 -19.65 -3.82
CA VAL A 260 -8.87 -18.60 -3.76
C VAL A 260 -8.39 -18.33 -5.18
N GLU A 261 -8.32 -17.06 -5.55
CA GLU A 261 -7.88 -16.62 -6.89
C GLU A 261 -6.88 -15.45 -6.76
N MET A 262 -5.90 -15.41 -7.66
CA MET A 262 -4.99 -14.28 -7.82
C MET A 262 -4.88 -13.95 -9.31
N PHE A 263 -5.10 -12.69 -9.70
CA PHE A 263 -5.11 -12.24 -11.09
C PHE A 263 -5.97 -13.12 -12.03
N ARG A 264 -7.18 -13.52 -11.54
CA ARG A 264 -8.13 -14.40 -12.24
C ARG A 264 -7.66 -15.86 -12.46
N LYS A 265 -6.51 -16.23 -11.93
CA LYS A 265 -5.99 -17.60 -11.91
C LYS A 265 -6.38 -18.29 -10.60
N ILE A 266 -6.65 -19.59 -10.64
CA ILE A 266 -6.99 -20.36 -9.44
C ILE A 266 -5.70 -20.64 -8.67
N LEU A 267 -5.76 -20.48 -7.35
CA LEU A 267 -4.74 -20.91 -6.42
C LEU A 267 -5.22 -22.16 -5.69
N ASP A 268 -4.35 -23.16 -5.56
CA ASP A 268 -4.60 -24.30 -4.68
C ASP A 268 -4.70 -23.83 -3.22
N ARG A 269 -3.85 -22.89 -2.86
CA ARG A 269 -3.84 -22.18 -1.57
C ARG A 269 -3.31 -20.76 -1.71
N GLY A 270 -3.80 -19.82 -0.91
CA GLY A 270 -3.22 -18.49 -0.73
C GLY A 270 -2.25 -18.50 0.45
N GLU A 271 -1.11 -17.80 0.33
CA GLU A 271 -0.07 -17.71 1.37
C GLU A 271 0.18 -16.25 1.77
N ALA A 272 0.73 -16.05 2.97
CA ALA A 272 1.15 -14.74 3.44
C ALA A 272 1.96 -14.00 2.35
N GLY A 273 1.52 -12.80 2.01
CA GLY A 273 2.08 -11.97 0.93
C GLY A 273 1.30 -12.00 -0.39
N ASP A 274 0.42 -12.98 -0.61
CA ASP A 274 -0.38 -13.03 -1.83
C ASP A 274 -1.51 -11.99 -1.81
N ASN A 275 -1.73 -11.29 -2.92
CA ASN A 275 -2.92 -10.47 -3.15
C ASN A 275 -4.00 -11.31 -3.79
N VAL A 276 -5.00 -11.70 -3.01
CA VAL A 276 -5.99 -12.68 -3.42
C VAL A 276 -7.42 -12.17 -3.38
N GLY A 277 -8.27 -12.78 -4.18
CA GLY A 277 -9.71 -12.77 -4.03
C GLY A 277 -10.18 -14.08 -3.40
N ILE A 278 -10.81 -13.99 -2.23
CA ILE A 278 -11.41 -15.13 -1.54
C ILE A 278 -12.89 -15.18 -1.84
N LEU A 279 -13.33 -16.27 -2.44
CA LEU A 279 -14.74 -16.56 -2.66
C LEU A 279 -15.34 -17.08 -1.35
N LEU A 280 -16.36 -16.41 -0.84
CA LEU A 280 -17.01 -16.68 0.44
C LEU A 280 -18.32 -17.44 0.24
N ARG A 281 -18.57 -18.42 1.09
CA ARG A 281 -19.82 -19.18 1.07
C ARG A 281 -20.85 -18.55 2.01
N GLY A 282 -22.07 -18.28 1.48
CA GLY A 282 -23.20 -17.82 2.29
C GLY A 282 -23.07 -16.42 2.86
N ILE A 283 -22.19 -15.58 2.27
CA ILE A 283 -22.00 -14.17 2.63
C ILE A 283 -22.51 -13.31 1.48
N GLU A 284 -23.32 -12.32 1.78
CA GLU A 284 -23.74 -11.31 0.81
C GLU A 284 -22.75 -10.14 0.80
N LYS A 285 -22.68 -9.41 -0.33
CA LYS A 285 -21.80 -8.23 -0.47
C LYS A 285 -22.07 -7.18 0.61
N THR A 286 -23.31 -7.06 1.08
CA THR A 286 -23.73 -6.10 2.11
C THR A 286 -23.24 -6.42 3.52
N ASP A 287 -22.89 -7.69 3.77
CA ASP A 287 -22.48 -8.18 5.10
C ASP A 287 -21.01 -7.89 5.39
N ILE A 288 -20.22 -7.74 4.35
CA ILE A 288 -18.78 -7.52 4.44
C ILE A 288 -18.39 -6.21 3.77
N LYS A 289 -17.43 -5.50 4.35
CA LYS A 289 -16.94 -4.23 3.83
C LYS A 289 -15.45 -4.06 4.06
N ARG A 290 -14.85 -3.14 3.30
CA ARG A 290 -13.47 -2.70 3.50
C ARG A 290 -13.22 -2.34 4.97
N GLY A 291 -12.08 -2.75 5.50
CA GLY A 291 -11.67 -2.51 6.89
C GLY A 291 -12.00 -3.64 7.85
N MET A 292 -12.85 -4.59 7.46
CA MET A 292 -12.98 -5.87 8.15
C MET A 292 -11.75 -6.75 7.90
N VAL A 293 -11.57 -7.79 8.69
CA VAL A 293 -10.58 -8.83 8.45
C VAL A 293 -11.26 -10.19 8.31
N ILE A 294 -10.70 -11.01 7.42
CA ILE A 294 -11.00 -12.43 7.32
C ILE A 294 -9.87 -13.17 8.01
N CYS A 295 -10.19 -14.06 8.93
CA CYS A 295 -9.18 -14.75 9.71
C CYS A 295 -9.60 -16.20 9.99
N LYS A 296 -8.64 -17.04 10.39
CA LYS A 296 -8.90 -18.37 10.89
C LYS A 296 -9.92 -18.30 12.04
N GLN A 297 -10.85 -19.23 12.08
CA GLN A 297 -11.90 -19.24 13.09
C GLN A 297 -11.34 -19.17 14.51
N GLY A 298 -11.76 -18.16 15.28
CA GLY A 298 -11.38 -17.95 16.68
C GLY A 298 -9.98 -17.38 16.92
N SER A 299 -9.20 -17.03 15.87
CA SER A 299 -7.83 -16.55 16.03
C SER A 299 -7.71 -15.06 16.36
N VAL A 300 -8.73 -14.27 16.08
CA VAL A 300 -8.71 -12.81 16.26
C VAL A 300 -9.93 -12.35 17.04
N THR A 301 -9.72 -11.41 17.95
CA THR A 301 -10.77 -10.67 18.68
C THR A 301 -10.66 -9.20 18.30
N PRO A 302 -11.80 -8.51 18.03
CA PRO A 302 -11.77 -7.06 17.83
C PRO A 302 -11.62 -6.34 19.17
N HIS A 303 -10.83 -5.26 19.16
CA HIS A 303 -10.51 -4.44 20.32
C HIS A 303 -10.78 -2.96 20.05
N ALA A 304 -11.13 -2.21 21.07
CA ALA A 304 -11.35 -0.78 21.00
C ALA A 304 -10.35 0.03 21.83
N LYS A 305 -9.71 -0.59 22.84
CA LYS A 305 -8.85 0.13 23.77
C LYS A 305 -7.45 -0.44 23.82
N PHE A 306 -6.46 0.44 23.64
CA PHE A 306 -5.05 0.03 23.59
C PHE A 306 -4.10 1.14 24.03
N LYS A 307 -2.86 0.77 24.41
CA LYS A 307 -1.74 1.70 24.51
C LYS A 307 -0.90 1.66 23.24
N ALA A 308 -0.30 2.78 22.92
CA ALA A 308 0.59 2.91 21.79
C ALA A 308 1.73 3.90 22.06
N GLU A 309 2.90 3.59 21.56
CA GLU A 309 3.96 4.59 21.37
C GLU A 309 3.67 5.37 20.10
N VAL A 310 3.70 6.70 20.19
CA VAL A 310 3.40 7.58 19.06
C VAL A 310 4.45 8.66 18.91
N TYR A 311 4.70 9.04 17.67
CA TYR A 311 5.44 10.23 17.28
C TYR A 311 4.48 11.23 16.64
N ILE A 312 4.48 12.47 17.12
CA ILE A 312 3.66 13.55 16.57
C ILE A 312 4.49 14.38 15.61
N LEU A 313 4.09 14.40 14.35
CA LEU A 313 4.83 15.05 13.26
C LEU A 313 4.94 16.56 13.48
N LYS A 314 6.14 17.11 13.23
CA LYS A 314 6.40 18.54 13.20
C LYS A 314 5.77 19.20 11.98
N LYS A 315 5.67 20.52 12.01
CA LYS A 315 5.18 21.33 10.88
C LYS A 315 6.00 21.11 9.61
N GLU A 316 7.33 21.04 9.76
CA GLU A 316 8.29 20.82 8.67
C GLU A 316 8.13 19.45 8.01
N GLU A 317 7.59 18.49 8.76
CA GLU A 317 7.24 17.13 8.30
C GLU A 317 5.84 17.03 7.70
N GLY A 318 5.13 18.17 7.54
CA GLY A 318 3.75 18.22 7.07
C GLY A 318 2.70 18.02 8.17
N GLY A 319 3.14 17.87 9.41
CA GLY A 319 2.28 17.64 10.57
C GLY A 319 1.61 18.88 11.15
N ARG A 320 1.35 18.83 12.46
CA ARG A 320 0.70 19.92 13.21
C ARG A 320 1.69 21.06 13.48
N HIS A 321 1.14 22.26 13.69
CA HIS A 321 1.87 23.43 14.18
C HIS A 321 1.38 23.88 15.56
N THR A 322 0.34 23.23 16.11
CA THR A 322 -0.23 23.51 17.43
C THR A 322 -0.25 22.24 18.27
N PRO A 323 -0.11 22.36 19.61
CA PRO A 323 -0.26 21.23 20.51
C PRO A 323 -1.71 20.70 20.50
N PHE A 324 -1.88 19.48 21.03
CA PHE A 324 -3.20 18.98 21.37
C PHE A 324 -3.24 18.57 22.85
N HIS A 325 -4.44 18.53 23.39
CA HIS A 325 -4.73 18.22 24.79
C HIS A 325 -5.41 16.87 24.92
N ASN A 326 -5.64 16.45 26.16
CA ASN A 326 -6.40 15.25 26.48
C ASN A 326 -7.77 15.25 25.78
N ASN A 327 -8.28 14.06 25.42
CA ASN A 327 -9.50 13.86 24.62
C ASN A 327 -9.41 14.39 23.16
N TYR A 328 -8.22 14.55 22.61
CA TYR A 328 -8.05 14.79 21.19
C TYR A 328 -8.62 13.63 20.38
N ARG A 329 -9.37 13.92 19.30
CA ARG A 329 -10.18 12.96 18.58
C ARG A 329 -9.81 12.92 17.07
N PRO A 330 -8.67 12.34 16.68
CA PRO A 330 -8.28 12.17 15.28
C PRO A 330 -8.84 10.88 14.68
N GLN A 331 -8.48 10.64 13.42
CA GLN A 331 -8.67 9.37 12.73
C GLN A 331 -7.42 8.50 12.84
N PHE A 332 -7.62 7.23 13.13
CA PHE A 332 -6.58 6.19 13.15
C PHE A 332 -6.69 5.34 11.90
N TYR A 333 -5.66 5.35 11.09
CA TYR A 333 -5.56 4.52 9.88
C TYR A 333 -4.81 3.25 10.23
N VAL A 334 -5.53 2.13 10.20
CA VAL A 334 -5.04 0.82 10.61
C VAL A 334 -5.36 -0.18 9.51
N ARG A 335 -4.34 -0.83 8.91
CA ARG A 335 -4.55 -1.74 7.77
C ARG A 335 -5.35 -1.05 6.66
N THR A 336 -6.52 -1.60 6.33
CA THR A 336 -7.40 -1.11 5.27
C THR A 336 -8.53 -0.21 5.78
N THR A 337 -8.58 0.10 7.10
CA THR A 337 -9.64 0.90 7.72
C THR A 337 -9.13 2.21 8.30
N ASP A 338 -10.06 3.13 8.50
CA ASP A 338 -9.90 4.33 9.33
C ASP A 338 -11.00 4.36 10.39
N VAL A 339 -10.62 4.60 11.62
CA VAL A 339 -11.55 4.71 12.76
C VAL A 339 -11.22 5.93 13.60
N THR A 340 -12.24 6.68 13.99
CA THR A 340 -12.09 7.77 14.93
C THR A 340 -11.84 7.20 16.33
N GLY A 341 -10.92 7.80 17.09
CA GLY A 341 -10.66 7.42 18.47
C GLY A 341 -10.26 8.61 19.32
N ASN A 342 -10.47 8.47 20.62
CA ASN A 342 -10.04 9.45 21.61
C ASN A 342 -8.62 9.12 22.08
N ILE A 343 -7.78 10.13 22.19
CA ILE A 343 -6.45 10.02 22.79
C ILE A 343 -6.55 10.48 24.25
N ASN A 344 -6.15 9.61 25.15
CA ASN A 344 -5.98 9.90 26.56
C ASN A 344 -4.49 9.97 26.88
N LEU A 345 -4.06 11.12 27.40
CA LEU A 345 -2.67 11.39 27.76
C LEU A 345 -2.35 10.73 29.11
N PRO A 346 -1.08 10.35 29.34
CA PRO A 346 -0.64 9.83 30.64
C PRO A 346 -0.72 10.90 31.72
N ASP A 347 -0.82 10.46 32.98
CA ASP A 347 -0.91 11.35 34.14
C ASP A 347 0.28 12.33 34.17
N GLY A 348 -0.03 13.61 34.40
CA GLY A 348 0.95 14.68 34.45
C GLY A 348 1.30 15.31 33.11
N VAL A 349 0.78 14.81 31.98
CA VAL A 349 0.93 15.41 30.66
C VAL A 349 -0.32 16.19 30.30
N GLU A 350 -0.21 17.52 30.29
CA GLU A 350 -1.34 18.42 29.98
C GLU A 350 -1.54 18.60 28.46
N MET A 351 -0.47 18.57 27.69
CA MET A 351 -0.48 18.75 26.24
C MET A 351 0.65 17.99 25.57
N VAL A 352 0.51 17.76 24.27
CA VAL A 352 1.52 17.12 23.41
C VAL A 352 1.90 18.11 22.31
N MET A 353 3.20 18.32 22.13
CA MET A 353 3.76 19.21 21.12
C MET A 353 4.09 18.45 19.84
N PRO A 354 4.05 19.12 18.67
CA PRO A 354 4.66 18.57 17.46
C PRO A 354 6.14 18.24 17.70
N GLY A 355 6.55 17.01 17.36
CA GLY A 355 7.89 16.47 17.60
C GLY A 355 8.02 15.61 18.86
N ASP A 356 6.97 15.48 19.66
CA ASP A 356 7.01 14.64 20.84
C ASP A 356 6.87 13.15 20.50
N ASN A 357 7.60 12.34 21.27
CA ASN A 357 7.42 10.90 21.39
C ASN A 357 6.83 10.58 22.76
N LEU A 358 5.73 9.83 22.80
CA LEU A 358 5.12 9.45 24.06
C LEU A 358 4.26 8.21 23.94
N THR A 359 3.97 7.58 25.07
CA THR A 359 2.95 6.53 25.15
C THR A 359 1.59 7.15 25.43
N ILE A 360 0.60 6.83 24.62
CA ILE A 360 -0.79 7.26 24.79
C ILE A 360 -1.72 6.07 25.01
N THR A 361 -2.88 6.32 25.59
CA THR A 361 -4.00 5.38 25.59
C THR A 361 -5.03 5.85 24.54
N VAL A 362 -5.42 4.93 23.67
CA VAL A 362 -6.39 5.18 22.60
C VAL A 362 -7.67 4.40 22.89
N GLU A 363 -8.82 5.05 22.70
CA GLU A 363 -10.14 4.44 22.76
C GLU A 363 -10.88 4.72 21.45
N LEU A 364 -10.97 3.69 20.59
CA LEU A 364 -11.64 3.77 19.30
C LEU A 364 -13.16 3.78 19.46
N LEU A 365 -13.85 4.47 18.57
CA LEU A 365 -15.33 4.48 18.57
C LEU A 365 -15.94 3.15 18.11
N GLN A 366 -15.17 2.34 17.41
CA GLN A 366 -15.59 1.01 16.95
C GLN A 366 -14.43 0.02 17.13
N PRO A 367 -14.71 -1.18 17.65
CA PRO A 367 -13.70 -2.21 17.77
C PRO A 367 -13.25 -2.71 16.40
N ILE A 368 -11.94 -2.88 16.25
CA ILE A 368 -11.28 -3.40 15.04
C ILE A 368 -10.29 -4.51 15.41
N ALA A 369 -9.86 -5.27 14.43
CA ALA A 369 -8.82 -6.27 14.63
C ALA A 369 -7.48 -5.59 14.96
N LEU A 370 -7.04 -5.69 16.21
CA LEU A 370 -5.78 -5.15 16.70
C LEU A 370 -4.87 -6.26 17.22
N ASN A 371 -3.58 -6.03 17.13
CA ASN A 371 -2.55 -6.85 17.78
C ASN A 371 -1.38 -5.96 18.22
N VAL A 372 -0.65 -6.41 19.22
CA VAL A 372 0.59 -5.76 19.66
C VAL A 372 1.60 -5.76 18.49
N GLY A 373 2.28 -4.64 18.31
CA GLY A 373 3.21 -4.42 17.21
C GLY A 373 2.57 -3.83 15.94
N LEU A 374 1.24 -3.73 15.88
CA LEU A 374 0.54 -3.15 14.72
C LEU A 374 0.82 -1.66 14.61
N ARG A 375 1.26 -1.22 13.44
CA ARG A 375 1.51 0.19 13.13
C ARG A 375 0.25 0.87 12.62
N PHE A 376 0.16 2.17 12.87
CA PHE A 376 -0.96 3.00 12.41
C PHE A 376 -0.51 4.45 12.15
N ALA A 377 -1.27 5.14 11.31
CA ALA A 377 -1.13 6.58 11.12
C ALA A 377 -2.26 7.33 11.84
N ILE A 378 -1.93 8.52 12.36
CA ILE A 378 -2.90 9.45 12.97
C ILE A 378 -3.13 10.59 11.98
N ARG A 379 -4.39 10.84 11.64
CA ARG A 379 -4.75 11.88 10.66
C ARG A 379 -5.81 12.85 11.19
N GLU A 380 -5.70 14.10 10.80
CA GLU A 380 -6.65 15.17 11.07
C GLU A 380 -6.80 16.09 9.87
N GLY A 381 -8.02 16.40 9.45
CA GLY A 381 -8.30 17.36 8.40
C GLY A 381 -7.58 17.06 7.07
N GLY A 382 -7.46 15.78 6.71
CA GLY A 382 -6.79 15.34 5.47
C GLY A 382 -5.25 15.28 5.57
N ARG A 383 -4.64 15.55 6.73
CA ARG A 383 -3.18 15.52 6.95
C ARG A 383 -2.79 14.42 7.91
N THR A 384 -1.63 13.81 7.67
CA THR A 384 -0.99 12.93 8.65
C THR A 384 -0.35 13.80 9.72
N VAL A 385 -0.75 13.57 10.98
CA VAL A 385 -0.30 14.37 12.13
C VAL A 385 0.55 13.56 13.11
N GLY A 386 0.61 12.25 12.92
CA GLY A 386 1.42 11.37 13.74
C GLY A 386 1.38 9.93 13.23
N ALA A 387 2.22 9.12 13.83
CA ALA A 387 2.27 7.68 13.63
C ALA A 387 2.54 6.98 14.95
N GLY A 388 2.17 5.71 15.04
CA GLY A 388 2.40 4.94 16.24
C GLY A 388 2.36 3.44 16.03
N GLN A 389 2.66 2.74 17.10
CA GLN A 389 2.63 1.30 17.18
C GLN A 389 1.91 0.85 18.44
N VAL A 390 1.03 -0.13 18.31
CA VAL A 390 0.31 -0.72 19.46
C VAL A 390 1.29 -1.46 20.36
N THR A 391 1.32 -1.12 21.64
CA THR A 391 2.20 -1.75 22.64
C THR A 391 1.47 -2.68 23.59
N GLU A 392 0.18 -2.40 23.86
CA GLU A 392 -0.63 -3.18 24.79
C GLU A 392 -2.11 -3.09 24.41
N ILE A 393 -2.85 -4.19 24.48
CA ILE A 393 -4.31 -4.25 24.35
C ILE A 393 -4.92 -4.18 25.76
N LEU A 394 -5.98 -3.38 25.96
CA LEU A 394 -6.53 -3.08 27.30
C LEU A 394 -7.95 -3.63 27.52
N ASP A 395 -8.66 -4.15 26.50
CA ASP A 395 -10.03 -4.69 26.56
C ASP A 395 -10.13 -6.13 26.06
#